data_2cdb8588b5a4d7fbaffd38da6c8774e1
#
_entry.id   2cdb8588b5a4d7fbaffd38da6c8774e1
#
_cell.length_a   1.000
_cell.length_b   1.000
_cell.length_c   1.000
_cell.angle_alpha   90.00
_cell.angle_beta   90.00
_cell.angle_gamma   90.00
#
_symmetry.space_group_name_H-M   'P 1'
#
loop_
_entity.id
_entity.type
_entity.pdbx_description
1 polymer ?
#
loop_
_entity_poly.entity_id
_entity_poly.type
_entity_poly.pdbx_seq_one_letter_code
_entity_poly.pdbx_strand_id
1 'polypeptide(L)'
;VPEHVAERVAMRDEEKPLVVLTHMEHHSNQTTWEECAVHVEILPRASCGRPDIDALPRILKRHAHRPLKIGAFSACSNVTGIVTPYHEMAAIMHAHGGVCFVDFAASAPYVRIDMHPKNPAQALDAVYFSPHKFLGGPGASGVLLFDAALYRLKVPDAPGGGTVAWTNPWGGHRFVDNIEAREDAGTPGFLQTIK
;
A
#
# COMPACT_ATOMS: atom_id res chain seq x y z
N VAL A 1 -1.35 -0.76 11.72
CA VAL A 1 -1.16 -1.54 12.98
C VAL A 1 -2.30 -2.53 13.04
N PRO A 2 -2.03 -3.85 13.14
CA PRO A 2 -3.07 -4.86 13.27
C PRO A 2 -4.01 -4.57 14.44
N GLU A 3 -5.28 -4.94 14.32
CA GLU A 3 -6.32 -4.61 15.30
C GLU A 3 -5.98 -5.08 16.72
N HIS A 4 -5.45 -6.29 16.85
CA HIS A 4 -5.01 -6.84 18.14
C HIS A 4 -3.87 -6.03 18.81
N VAL A 5 -3.12 -5.25 18.04
CA VAL A 5 -2.13 -4.31 18.56
C VAL A 5 -2.78 -2.96 18.87
N ALA A 6 -3.78 -2.56 18.08
CA ALA A 6 -4.54 -1.33 18.29
C ALA A 6 -5.34 -1.35 19.59
N GLU A 7 -5.96 -2.48 19.92
CA GLU A 7 -6.63 -2.68 21.21
C GLU A 7 -5.69 -2.44 22.40
N ARG A 8 -4.40 -2.77 22.26
CA ARG A 8 -3.39 -2.52 23.28
C ARG A 8 -2.96 -1.06 23.37
N VAL A 9 -3.12 -0.30 22.28
CA VAL A 9 -2.71 1.11 22.19
C VAL A 9 -3.87 2.06 22.53
N ALA A 10 -5.11 1.56 22.62
CA ALA A 10 -6.31 2.32 22.97
C ALA A 10 -6.48 3.62 22.14
N MET A 11 -6.27 3.53 20.81
CA MET A 11 -6.43 4.68 19.92
C MET A 11 -7.90 5.11 19.86
N ARG A 12 -8.16 6.40 20.10
CA ARG A 12 -9.47 6.99 19.86
C ARG A 12 -9.76 7.03 18.36
N ASP A 13 -11.04 6.99 17.97
CA ASP A 13 -11.39 6.93 16.55
C ASP A 13 -10.82 8.10 15.73
N GLU A 14 -10.85 9.30 16.28
CA GLU A 14 -10.30 10.50 15.62
C GLU A 14 -8.76 10.48 15.45
N GLU A 15 -8.05 9.62 16.18
CA GLU A 15 -6.59 9.44 16.09
C GLU A 15 -6.20 8.42 15.03
N LYS A 16 -7.15 7.59 14.58
CA LYS A 16 -6.91 6.59 13.55
C LYS A 16 -6.65 7.25 12.19
N PRO A 17 -5.66 6.78 11.42
CA PRO A 17 -5.53 7.15 10.02
C PRO A 17 -6.81 6.91 9.23
N LEU A 18 -7.06 7.72 8.20
CA LEU A 18 -8.08 7.44 7.20
C LEU A 18 -7.50 6.56 6.10
N VAL A 19 -8.21 5.51 5.73
CA VAL A 19 -7.97 4.77 4.48
C VAL A 19 -9.21 4.90 3.60
N VAL A 20 -9.01 5.37 2.38
CA VAL A 20 -10.08 5.43 1.36
C VAL A 20 -9.84 4.32 0.36
N LEU A 21 -10.84 3.48 0.16
CA LEU A 21 -10.87 2.38 -0.80
C LEU A 21 -11.88 2.66 -1.91
N THR A 22 -11.80 1.97 -3.03
CA THR A 22 -12.90 1.93 -3.99
C THR A 22 -13.86 0.77 -3.67
N HIS A 23 -15.06 0.80 -4.26
CA HIS A 23 -15.99 -0.33 -4.20
C HIS A 23 -15.56 -1.52 -5.08
N MET A 24 -14.45 -1.40 -5.79
CA MET A 24 -13.93 -2.43 -6.72
C MET A 24 -12.67 -3.12 -6.22
N GLU A 25 -12.32 -2.92 -4.94
CA GLU A 25 -11.14 -3.55 -4.39
C GLU A 25 -11.26 -5.06 -4.38
N HIS A 26 -10.14 -5.73 -4.62
CA HIS A 26 -10.04 -7.14 -4.24
C HIS A 26 -10.10 -7.25 -2.72
N HIS A 27 -10.79 -8.28 -2.20
CA HIS A 27 -10.97 -8.44 -0.75
C HIS A 27 -9.65 -8.42 0.03
N SER A 28 -8.54 -8.89 -0.54
CA SER A 28 -7.23 -8.84 0.13
C SER A 28 -6.73 -7.40 0.34
N ASN A 29 -7.06 -6.46 -0.54
CA ASN A 29 -6.75 -5.05 -0.30
C ASN A 29 -7.73 -4.42 0.71
N GLN A 30 -8.99 -4.82 0.70
CA GLN A 30 -10.01 -4.31 1.62
C GLN A 30 -9.81 -4.83 3.05
N THR A 31 -9.85 -6.16 3.23
CA THR A 31 -9.81 -6.79 4.56
C THR A 31 -8.52 -6.49 5.32
N THR A 32 -7.39 -6.36 4.62
CA THR A 32 -6.12 -5.98 5.24
C THR A 32 -6.22 -4.63 5.96
N TRP A 33 -6.92 -3.66 5.39
CA TRP A 33 -7.13 -2.36 6.01
C TRP A 33 -8.18 -2.41 7.11
N GLU A 34 -9.27 -3.17 6.92
CA GLU A 34 -10.33 -3.34 7.92
C GLU A 34 -9.79 -3.96 9.21
N GLU A 35 -8.79 -4.85 9.12
CA GLU A 35 -8.12 -5.46 10.28
C GLU A 35 -6.98 -4.60 10.87
N CYS A 36 -6.79 -3.39 10.36
CA CYS A 36 -5.83 -2.43 10.92
C CYS A 36 -6.51 -1.40 11.81
N ALA A 37 -5.73 -0.74 12.67
CA ALA A 37 -6.20 0.39 13.47
C ALA A 37 -6.36 1.66 12.62
N VAL A 38 -7.28 1.63 11.67
CA VAL A 38 -7.60 2.73 10.76
C VAL A 38 -9.11 2.97 10.70
N HIS A 39 -9.51 4.10 10.15
CA HIS A 39 -10.88 4.35 9.76
C HIS A 39 -11.01 4.16 8.26
N VAL A 40 -11.83 3.22 7.82
CA VAL A 40 -12.03 2.90 6.40
C VAL A 40 -13.26 3.61 5.85
N GLU A 41 -13.10 4.28 4.71
CA GLU A 41 -14.18 4.86 3.92
C GLU A 41 -14.16 4.26 2.51
N ILE A 42 -15.31 3.83 2.03
CA ILE A 42 -15.46 3.30 0.68
C ILE A 42 -15.98 4.38 -0.26
N LEU A 43 -15.23 4.66 -1.31
CA LEU A 43 -15.63 5.59 -2.36
C LEU A 43 -16.86 5.04 -3.09
N PRO A 44 -17.96 5.80 -3.18
CA PRO A 44 -19.18 5.32 -3.81
C PRO A 44 -19.00 5.05 -5.30
N ARG A 45 -19.89 4.27 -5.86
CA ARG A 45 -19.96 3.97 -7.28
C ARG A 45 -20.70 5.09 -8.03
N ALA A 46 -20.10 5.62 -9.06
CA ALA A 46 -20.79 6.48 -10.04
C ALA A 46 -21.77 5.67 -10.91
N SER A 47 -22.70 6.35 -11.59
CA SER A 47 -23.70 5.71 -12.46
C SER A 47 -23.07 4.87 -13.59
N CYS A 48 -21.90 5.24 -14.07
CA CYS A 48 -21.13 4.51 -15.09
C CYS A 48 -20.40 3.26 -14.56
N GLY A 49 -20.52 2.94 -13.28
CA GLY A 49 -19.89 1.79 -12.64
C GLY A 49 -18.46 2.01 -12.11
N ARG A 50 -17.83 3.15 -12.43
CA ARG A 50 -16.51 3.54 -11.92
C ARG A 50 -16.62 4.11 -10.51
N PRO A 51 -15.50 4.22 -9.74
CA PRO A 51 -15.49 5.00 -8.52
C PRO A 51 -15.90 6.46 -8.77
N ASP A 52 -16.72 7.02 -7.90
CA ASP A 52 -17.10 8.43 -7.94
C ASP A 52 -15.95 9.29 -7.40
N ILE A 53 -15.05 9.72 -8.29
CA ILE A 53 -13.89 10.53 -7.91
C ILE A 53 -14.29 11.91 -7.37
N ASP A 54 -15.46 12.43 -7.72
CA ASP A 54 -15.96 13.70 -7.20
C ASP A 54 -16.37 13.61 -5.72
N ALA A 55 -16.61 12.41 -5.23
CA ALA A 55 -16.84 12.17 -3.80
C ALA A 55 -15.54 12.23 -2.98
N LEU A 56 -14.37 11.93 -3.57
CA LEU A 56 -13.10 11.83 -2.87
C LEU A 56 -12.71 13.13 -2.12
N PRO A 57 -12.76 14.33 -2.73
CA PRO A 57 -12.47 15.58 -2.01
C PRO A 57 -13.42 15.83 -0.84
N ARG A 58 -14.69 15.41 -0.96
CA ARG A 58 -15.69 15.57 0.12
C ARG A 58 -15.36 14.68 1.33
N ILE A 59 -14.96 13.42 1.05
CA ILE A 59 -14.51 12.47 2.08
C ILE A 59 -13.27 13.04 2.78
N LEU A 60 -12.26 13.45 2.02
CA LEU A 60 -11.00 13.96 2.58
C LEU A 60 -11.19 15.22 3.42
N LYS A 61 -12.10 16.11 3.03
CA LYS A 61 -12.46 17.29 3.82
C LYS A 61 -13.16 16.92 5.13
N ARG A 62 -14.09 15.97 5.13
CA ARG A 62 -14.77 15.47 6.32
C ARG A 62 -13.78 14.90 7.35
N HIS A 63 -12.74 14.27 6.87
CA HIS A 63 -11.68 13.64 7.67
C HIS A 63 -10.38 14.47 7.72
N ALA A 64 -10.45 15.78 7.50
CA ALA A 64 -9.26 16.65 7.45
C ALA A 64 -8.44 16.62 8.75
N HIS A 65 -9.10 16.37 9.89
CA HIS A 65 -8.47 16.29 11.23
C HIS A 65 -7.59 15.04 11.43
N ARG A 66 -7.76 14.00 10.63
CA ARG A 66 -7.02 12.74 10.82
C ARG A 66 -5.54 12.91 10.46
N PRO A 67 -4.64 12.28 11.25
CA PRO A 67 -3.19 12.53 11.14
C PRO A 67 -2.57 12.03 9.84
N LEU A 68 -3.14 10.99 9.25
CA LEU A 68 -2.69 10.40 7.99
C LEU A 68 -3.91 10.01 7.16
N LYS A 69 -3.81 10.21 5.85
CA LYS A 69 -4.82 9.83 4.87
C LYS A 69 -4.16 9.00 3.79
N ILE A 70 -4.67 7.81 3.56
CA ILE A 70 -4.16 6.85 2.57
C ILE A 70 -5.30 6.56 1.58
N GLY A 71 -5.07 6.78 0.29
CA GLY A 71 -5.88 6.18 -0.75
C GLY A 71 -5.26 4.83 -1.13
N ALA A 72 -5.98 3.73 -0.99
CA ALA A 72 -5.50 2.41 -1.38
C ALA A 72 -6.43 1.85 -2.46
N PHE A 73 -6.04 2.05 -3.72
CA PHE A 73 -6.93 1.88 -4.86
C PHE A 73 -6.49 0.77 -5.81
N SER A 74 -7.40 -0.09 -6.24
CA SER A 74 -7.15 -0.99 -7.36
C SER A 74 -6.98 -0.21 -8.66
N ALA A 75 -5.88 -0.44 -9.38
CA ALA A 75 -5.69 0.13 -10.72
C ALA A 75 -6.73 -0.39 -11.71
N CYS A 76 -7.15 -1.65 -11.53
CA CYS A 76 -8.13 -2.29 -12.38
C CYS A 76 -8.88 -3.37 -11.58
N SER A 77 -10.19 -3.40 -11.71
CA SER A 77 -11.00 -4.45 -11.10
C SER A 77 -10.69 -5.82 -11.71
N ASN A 78 -10.40 -6.80 -10.85
CA ASN A 78 -10.21 -8.19 -11.25
C ASN A 78 -11.51 -8.88 -11.72
N VAL A 79 -12.68 -8.29 -11.44
CA VAL A 79 -14.00 -8.83 -11.80
C VAL A 79 -14.49 -8.26 -13.12
N THR A 80 -14.40 -6.93 -13.28
CA THR A 80 -15.01 -6.21 -14.42
C THR A 80 -14.00 -5.72 -15.46
N GLY A 81 -12.70 -5.68 -15.11
CA GLY A 81 -11.67 -5.06 -15.96
C GLY A 81 -11.75 -3.53 -16.02
N ILE A 82 -12.63 -2.90 -15.25
CA ILE A 82 -12.73 -1.43 -15.20
C ILE A 82 -11.44 -0.87 -14.61
N VAL A 83 -10.80 0.02 -15.36
CA VAL A 83 -9.61 0.76 -14.95
C VAL A 83 -10.02 2.01 -14.18
N THR A 84 -9.39 2.24 -13.02
CA THR A 84 -9.61 3.44 -12.21
C THR A 84 -8.70 4.58 -12.70
N PRO A 85 -9.10 5.84 -12.53
CA PRO A 85 -8.25 6.99 -12.82
C PRO A 85 -7.27 7.26 -11.65
N TYR A 86 -6.46 6.27 -11.28
CA TYR A 86 -5.63 6.29 -10.08
C TYR A 86 -4.65 7.47 -10.01
N HIS A 87 -4.14 7.96 -11.14
CA HIS A 87 -3.28 9.16 -11.16
C HIS A 87 -4.05 10.45 -10.81
N GLU A 88 -5.30 10.57 -11.27
CA GLU A 88 -6.15 11.70 -10.88
C GLU A 88 -6.52 11.60 -9.40
N MET A 89 -6.81 10.39 -8.93
CA MET A 89 -7.08 10.12 -7.52
C MET A 89 -5.86 10.44 -6.64
N ALA A 90 -4.64 10.11 -7.10
CA ALA A 90 -3.40 10.49 -6.42
C ALA A 90 -3.26 12.01 -6.27
N ALA A 91 -3.53 12.76 -7.34
CA ALA A 91 -3.48 14.22 -7.28
C ALA A 91 -4.48 14.79 -6.26
N ILE A 92 -5.67 14.20 -6.15
CA ILE A 92 -6.67 14.60 -5.15
C ILE A 92 -6.18 14.25 -3.74
N MET A 93 -5.61 13.06 -3.53
CA MET A 93 -5.05 12.66 -2.24
C MET A 93 -3.96 13.64 -1.79
N HIS A 94 -3.00 13.94 -2.67
CA HIS A 94 -1.89 14.87 -2.39
C HIS A 94 -2.36 16.28 -2.08
N ALA A 95 -3.36 16.78 -2.83
CA ALA A 95 -3.95 18.11 -2.57
C ALA A 95 -4.60 18.22 -1.17
N HIS A 96 -4.86 17.09 -0.51
CA HIS A 96 -5.42 17.02 0.83
C HIS A 96 -4.43 16.47 1.88
N GLY A 97 -3.14 16.43 1.55
CA GLY A 97 -2.07 15.96 2.44
C GLY A 97 -2.12 14.46 2.73
N GLY A 98 -2.66 13.68 1.79
CA GLY A 98 -2.68 12.22 1.83
C GLY A 98 -1.62 11.60 0.92
N VAL A 99 -1.54 10.28 0.92
CA VAL A 99 -0.70 9.45 0.05
C VAL A 99 -1.56 8.50 -0.77
N CYS A 100 -1.06 8.04 -1.91
CA CYS A 100 -1.78 7.17 -2.82
C CYS A 100 -1.02 5.87 -3.07
N PHE A 101 -1.62 4.76 -2.66
CA PHE A 101 -1.16 3.40 -2.88
C PHE A 101 -2.02 2.73 -3.94
N VAL A 102 -1.41 2.01 -4.87
CA VAL A 102 -2.15 1.42 -5.98
C VAL A 102 -1.87 -0.06 -6.15
N ASP A 103 -2.94 -0.85 -6.12
CA ASP A 103 -2.93 -2.28 -6.37
C ASP A 103 -3.00 -2.56 -7.88
N PHE A 104 -1.89 -3.02 -8.43
CA PHE A 104 -1.78 -3.44 -9.82
C PHE A 104 -1.93 -4.96 -10.02
N ALA A 105 -2.32 -5.70 -9.00
CA ALA A 105 -2.33 -7.17 -9.05
C ALA A 105 -3.12 -7.74 -10.24
N ALA A 106 -4.18 -7.07 -10.68
CA ALA A 106 -4.97 -7.51 -11.84
C ALA A 106 -4.39 -7.06 -13.18
N SER A 107 -3.68 -5.94 -13.23
CA SER A 107 -3.29 -5.27 -14.48
C SER A 107 -1.80 -5.19 -14.76
N ALA A 108 -0.94 -5.44 -13.76
CA ALA A 108 0.51 -5.30 -13.91
C ALA A 108 1.11 -6.03 -15.13
N PRO A 109 0.65 -7.25 -15.53
CA PRO A 109 1.17 -7.91 -16.72
C PRO A 109 0.84 -7.21 -18.05
N TYR A 110 -0.10 -6.25 -18.05
CA TYR A 110 -0.71 -5.71 -19.27
C TYR A 110 -0.54 -4.21 -19.44
N VAL A 111 -0.08 -3.49 -18.38
CA VAL A 111 0.03 -2.04 -18.41
C VAL A 111 1.43 -1.59 -18.00
N ARG A 112 1.84 -0.43 -18.52
CA ARG A 112 3.02 0.24 -17.99
C ARG A 112 2.65 0.89 -16.64
N ILE A 113 3.38 0.57 -15.60
CA ILE A 113 3.29 1.22 -14.30
C ILE A 113 4.24 2.41 -14.30
N ASP A 114 3.73 3.61 -14.03
CA ASP A 114 4.52 4.83 -13.93
C ASP A 114 4.26 5.48 -12.57
N MET A 115 5.19 5.30 -11.64
CA MET A 115 5.09 5.91 -10.31
C MET A 115 5.42 7.40 -10.31
N HIS A 116 6.16 7.88 -11.31
CA HIS A 116 6.63 9.26 -11.40
C HIS A 116 6.24 9.91 -12.73
N PRO A 117 4.93 10.14 -12.96
CA PRO A 117 4.46 10.78 -14.20
C PRO A 117 4.96 12.22 -14.31
N LYS A 118 4.84 12.81 -15.51
CA LYS A 118 5.28 14.18 -15.78
C LYS A 118 4.66 15.22 -14.84
N ASN A 119 3.42 14.99 -14.40
CA ASN A 119 2.78 15.81 -13.38
C ASN A 119 3.10 15.22 -11.98
N PRO A 120 3.95 15.87 -11.17
CA PRO A 120 4.34 15.33 -9.85
C PRO A 120 3.16 15.14 -8.89
N ALA A 121 2.08 15.91 -9.04
CA ALA A 121 0.88 15.75 -8.21
C ALA A 121 0.20 14.39 -8.42
N GLN A 122 0.47 13.73 -9.54
CA GLN A 122 -0.09 12.43 -9.91
C GLN A 122 0.85 11.26 -9.60
N ALA A 123 1.95 11.50 -8.88
CA ALA A 123 2.87 10.45 -8.46
C ALA A 123 2.14 9.38 -7.61
N LEU A 124 2.65 8.15 -7.64
CA LEU A 124 2.15 7.07 -6.78
C LEU A 124 3.16 6.84 -5.67
N ASP A 125 2.70 6.88 -4.43
CA ASP A 125 3.57 6.75 -3.25
C ASP A 125 3.93 5.29 -2.97
N ALA A 126 3.04 4.37 -3.34
CA ALA A 126 3.33 2.94 -3.34
C ALA A 126 2.55 2.21 -4.43
N VAL A 127 3.14 1.15 -4.96
CA VAL A 127 2.47 0.20 -5.86
C VAL A 127 2.80 -1.21 -5.42
N TYR A 128 1.84 -2.12 -5.56
CA TYR A 128 2.03 -3.53 -5.27
C TYR A 128 1.31 -4.39 -6.28
N PHE A 129 1.88 -5.56 -6.55
CA PHE A 129 1.33 -6.50 -7.51
C PHE A 129 1.84 -7.92 -7.28
N SER A 130 1.24 -8.85 -7.99
CA SER A 130 1.47 -10.29 -7.84
C SER A 130 2.12 -10.87 -9.10
N PRO A 131 3.45 -11.02 -9.15
CA PRO A 131 4.16 -11.57 -10.31
C PRO A 131 3.71 -12.99 -10.70
N HIS A 132 3.10 -13.75 -9.79
CA HIS A 132 2.55 -15.07 -10.13
C HIS A 132 1.43 -15.01 -11.19
N LYS A 133 0.89 -13.80 -11.48
CA LYS A 133 -0.09 -13.55 -12.55
C LYS A 133 0.57 -13.23 -13.90
N PHE A 134 1.90 -13.02 -13.94
CA PHE A 134 2.63 -12.91 -15.19
C PHE A 134 2.79 -14.27 -15.86
N LEU A 135 3.00 -14.27 -17.17
CA LEU A 135 3.34 -15.48 -17.90
C LEU A 135 4.65 -16.07 -17.36
N GLY A 136 4.62 -17.35 -16.93
CA GLY A 136 5.77 -17.99 -16.29
C GLY A 136 5.97 -17.66 -14.80
N GLY A 137 5.11 -16.85 -14.20
CA GLY A 137 5.23 -16.39 -12.82
C GLY A 137 4.70 -17.27 -11.66
N PRO A 138 4.03 -18.44 -11.85
CA PRO A 138 3.54 -19.22 -10.73
C PRO A 138 4.62 -19.50 -9.67
N GLY A 139 4.30 -19.17 -8.40
CA GLY A 139 5.21 -19.30 -7.27
C GLY A 139 6.15 -18.10 -7.06
N ALA A 140 6.06 -17.06 -7.90
CA ALA A 140 6.81 -15.81 -7.67
C ALA A 140 6.33 -15.07 -6.43
N SER A 141 7.23 -14.38 -5.74
CA SER A 141 6.92 -13.52 -4.60
C SER A 141 6.12 -12.29 -5.04
N GLY A 142 5.32 -11.73 -4.14
CA GLY A 142 4.70 -10.42 -4.33
C GLY A 142 5.76 -9.31 -4.42
N VAL A 143 5.40 -8.21 -5.05
CA VAL A 143 6.24 -7.01 -5.16
C VAL A 143 5.54 -5.82 -4.52
N LEU A 144 6.27 -5.10 -3.68
CA LEU A 144 5.90 -3.81 -3.12
C LEU A 144 7.01 -2.80 -3.46
N LEU A 145 6.65 -1.73 -4.14
CA LEU A 145 7.51 -0.57 -4.39
C LEU A 145 6.87 0.65 -3.72
N PHE A 146 7.65 1.43 -2.99
CA PHE A 146 7.13 2.61 -2.30
C PHE A 146 8.19 3.71 -2.20
N ASP A 147 7.73 4.94 -1.98
CA ASP A 147 8.63 6.06 -1.71
C ASP A 147 9.34 5.84 -0.37
N ALA A 148 10.67 5.80 -0.40
CA ALA A 148 11.51 5.60 0.78
C ALA A 148 11.25 6.63 1.89
N ALA A 149 10.76 7.82 1.56
CA ALA A 149 10.39 8.85 2.54
C ALA A 149 9.24 8.41 3.48
N LEU A 150 8.43 7.43 3.08
CA LEU A 150 7.37 6.86 3.90
C LEU A 150 7.92 5.93 4.99
N TYR A 151 9.11 5.38 4.78
CA TYR A 151 9.71 4.42 5.69
C TYR A 151 10.51 5.12 6.79
N ARG A 152 10.06 4.98 8.02
CA ARG A 152 10.70 5.63 9.19
C ARG A 152 11.13 4.65 10.29
N LEU A 153 10.93 3.36 10.06
CA LEU A 153 11.27 2.34 11.06
C LEU A 153 12.78 2.15 11.15
N LYS A 154 13.27 2.04 12.37
CA LYS A 154 14.69 1.68 12.66
C LYS A 154 14.86 0.18 12.85
N VAL A 155 13.78 -0.49 13.23
CA VAL A 155 13.67 -1.93 13.41
C VAL A 155 12.78 -2.46 12.29
N PRO A 156 13.15 -3.52 11.58
CA PRO A 156 12.30 -4.10 10.56
C PRO A 156 11.01 -4.66 11.14
N ASP A 157 9.97 -4.73 10.31
CA ASP A 157 8.68 -5.30 10.71
C ASP A 157 8.82 -6.79 11.09
N ALA A 158 9.65 -7.53 10.34
CA ALA A 158 9.98 -8.93 10.60
C ALA A 158 11.49 -9.13 10.75
N PRO A 159 12.07 -8.99 11.97
CA PRO A 159 13.49 -9.24 12.18
C PRO A 159 13.88 -10.69 11.88
N GLY A 160 15.05 -10.89 11.27
CA GLY A 160 15.53 -12.23 10.94
C GLY A 160 16.92 -12.25 10.33
N GLY A 161 17.33 -13.39 9.81
CA GLY A 161 18.61 -13.55 9.11
C GLY A 161 18.72 -12.60 7.91
N GLY A 162 19.88 -11.99 7.71
CA GLY A 162 20.14 -11.01 6.65
C GLY A 162 19.79 -9.56 7.01
N THR A 163 18.95 -9.32 8.02
CA THR A 163 18.51 -7.96 8.40
C THR A 163 19.50 -7.24 9.31
N VAL A 164 20.45 -7.94 9.89
CA VAL A 164 21.43 -7.40 10.85
C VAL A 164 22.82 -7.24 10.23
N ALA A 165 23.48 -6.12 10.55
CA ALA A 165 24.89 -5.89 10.22
C ALA A 165 25.82 -6.71 11.12
N TRP A 166 25.43 -6.90 12.38
CA TRP A 166 26.10 -7.76 13.35
C TRP A 166 25.15 -8.12 14.50
N THR A 167 25.48 -9.23 15.16
CA THR A 167 24.83 -9.69 16.40
C THR A 167 25.84 -10.39 17.28
N ASN A 168 25.55 -10.56 18.59
CA ASN A 168 26.36 -11.31 19.51
C ASN A 168 25.49 -12.12 20.50
N PRO A 169 26.07 -13.13 21.21
CA PRO A 169 25.30 -14.00 22.09
C PRO A 169 24.73 -13.30 23.36
N TRP A 170 25.15 -12.09 23.62
CA TRP A 170 24.76 -11.33 24.85
C TRP A 170 23.63 -10.31 24.57
N GLY A 171 22.91 -10.45 23.43
CA GLY A 171 21.76 -9.62 23.09
C GLY A 171 22.09 -8.34 22.32
N GLY A 172 23.38 -8.05 22.06
CA GLY A 172 23.76 -6.91 21.22
C GLY A 172 23.52 -7.21 19.75
N HIS A 173 22.96 -6.26 19.02
CA HIS A 173 22.79 -6.33 17.57
C HIS A 173 22.66 -4.93 16.98
N ARG A 174 22.87 -4.83 15.66
CA ARG A 174 22.60 -3.65 14.85
C ARG A 174 22.02 -4.09 13.51
N PHE A 175 20.90 -3.50 13.13
CA PHE A 175 20.32 -3.71 11.81
C PHE A 175 21.11 -3.02 10.71
N VAL A 176 21.00 -3.50 9.47
CA VAL A 176 21.60 -2.86 8.30
C VAL A 176 20.92 -1.52 8.01
N ASP A 177 21.67 -0.57 7.44
CA ASP A 177 21.14 0.76 7.16
C ASP A 177 20.28 0.80 5.88
N ASN A 178 20.56 -0.08 4.91
CA ASN A 178 19.78 -0.20 3.69
C ASN A 178 18.38 -0.74 4.00
N ILE A 179 17.33 -0.02 3.59
CA ILE A 179 15.92 -0.32 3.89
C ILE A 179 15.53 -1.67 3.28
N GLU A 180 15.84 -1.91 2.01
CA GLU A 180 15.47 -3.14 1.30
C GLU A 180 16.09 -4.36 1.97
N ALA A 181 17.39 -4.33 2.25
CA ALA A 181 18.07 -5.43 2.93
C ALA A 181 17.58 -5.63 4.38
N ARG A 182 17.18 -4.56 5.06
CA ARG A 182 16.66 -4.63 6.42
C ARG A 182 15.28 -5.26 6.49
N GLU A 183 14.43 -5.08 5.48
CA GLU A 183 13.09 -5.67 5.41
C GLU A 183 13.06 -7.04 4.71
N ASP A 184 14.19 -7.49 4.13
CA ASP A 184 14.30 -8.81 3.48
C ASP A 184 14.86 -9.84 4.47
N ALA A 185 13.98 -10.37 5.33
CA ALA A 185 14.34 -11.33 6.36
C ALA A 185 14.34 -12.77 5.84
N GLY A 186 15.45 -13.45 6.06
CA GLY A 186 15.63 -14.87 5.71
C GLY A 186 16.23 -15.10 4.32
N THR A 187 16.27 -16.36 3.90
CA THR A 187 16.82 -16.70 2.59
C THR A 187 15.83 -16.35 1.49
N PRO A 188 16.22 -15.49 0.52
CA PRO A 188 15.32 -15.11 -0.57
C PRO A 188 14.94 -16.32 -1.44
N GLY A 189 13.75 -16.27 -2.00
CA GLY A 189 13.27 -17.28 -2.93
C GLY A 189 13.90 -17.13 -4.31
N PHE A 190 15.17 -17.49 -4.47
CA PHE A 190 15.93 -17.28 -5.72
C PHE A 190 15.23 -17.85 -6.97
N LEU A 191 14.71 -19.07 -6.87
CA LEU A 191 14.02 -19.72 -8.00
C LEU A 191 12.71 -19.02 -8.34
N GLN A 192 12.03 -18.48 -7.36
CA GLN A 192 10.78 -17.73 -7.52
C GLN A 192 11.02 -16.36 -8.17
N THR A 193 12.21 -15.78 -7.94
CA THR A 193 12.59 -14.47 -8.48
C THR A 193 13.10 -14.56 -9.92
N ILE A 194 13.73 -15.68 -10.30
CA ILE A 194 14.31 -15.89 -11.64
C ILE A 194 13.24 -16.27 -12.69
N LYS A 195 12.12 -16.81 -12.27
CA LYS A 195 11.02 -17.19 -13.18
C LYS A 195 10.34 -16.00 -13.81
#